data_5baab2ac8833fd165479b5447b052522
#
_entry.id   5baab2ac8833fd165479b5447b052522
#
_cell.length_a   1.000
_cell.length_b   1.000
_cell.length_c   1.000
_cell.angle_alpha   90.00
_cell.angle_beta   90.00
_cell.angle_gamma   90.00
#
_symmetry.space_group_name_H-M   'P 1'
#
loop_
_entity.id
_entity.type
_entity.pdbx_description
1 polymer ?
#
loop_
_entity_poly.entity_id
_entity_poly.type
_entity_poly.pdbx_seq_one_letter_code
_entity_poly.pdbx_strand_id
1 'polypeptide(L)'
;MGITEQDEAWMRHALRLAQRAELLGEVPVGAVLVKDNQCLAEGWNAPIANHDVTAHAEINALREAGKRIANYRLVDTCLYVT
;
A
#
# COMPACT_ATOMS: atom_id res chain seq x y z
N MET A 1 10.05 21.94 -5.39
CA MET A 1 8.94 20.99 -5.31
C MET A 1 9.02 20.27 -3.99
N GLY A 2 8.01 20.37 -3.23
CA GLY A 2 7.97 19.76 -1.93
C GLY A 2 6.87 18.73 -1.83
N ILE A 3 6.74 18.16 -0.65
CA ILE A 3 5.67 17.26 -0.30
C ILE A 3 4.39 18.10 -0.18
N THR A 4 3.31 17.66 -0.82
CA THR A 4 2.03 18.33 -0.77
C THR A 4 1.21 17.86 0.43
N GLU A 5 0.12 18.57 0.74
CA GLU A 5 -0.82 18.14 1.78
C GLU A 5 -1.44 16.77 1.43
N GLN A 6 -1.66 16.52 0.15
CA GLN A 6 -2.17 15.23 -0.33
C GLN A 6 -1.18 14.12 -0.07
N ASP A 7 0.12 14.37 -0.34
CA ASP A 7 1.17 13.39 -0.06
C ASP A 7 1.21 13.05 1.43
N GLU A 8 1.13 14.06 2.29
CA GLU A 8 1.12 13.84 3.74
C GLU A 8 -0.10 13.03 4.17
N ALA A 9 -1.27 13.32 3.60
CA ALA A 9 -2.49 12.59 3.93
C ALA A 9 -2.37 11.12 3.54
N TRP A 10 -1.83 10.84 2.37
CA TRP A 10 -1.63 9.45 1.91
C TRP A 10 -0.56 8.73 2.72
N MET A 11 0.49 9.43 3.15
CA MET A 11 1.49 8.83 4.04
C MET A 11 0.88 8.50 5.41
N ARG A 12 0.00 9.34 5.94
CA ARG A 12 -0.71 9.02 7.18
C ARG A 12 -1.62 7.79 7.00
N HIS A 13 -2.23 7.67 5.83
CA HIS A 13 -3.03 6.50 5.50
C HIS A 13 -2.16 5.22 5.47
N ALA A 14 -1.00 5.31 4.84
CA ALA A 14 -0.05 4.19 4.81
C ALA A 14 0.44 3.82 6.21
N LEU A 15 0.65 4.82 7.09
CA LEU A 15 1.01 4.56 8.49
C LEU A 15 -0.09 3.82 9.25
N ARG A 16 -1.35 4.11 8.98
CA ARG A 16 -2.46 3.36 9.60
C ARG A 16 -2.46 1.90 9.16
N LEU A 17 -2.10 1.64 7.90
CA LEU A 17 -1.96 0.27 7.41
C LEU A 17 -0.78 -0.44 8.05
N ALA A 18 0.32 0.28 8.30
CA ALA A 18 1.46 -0.25 9.03
C ALA A 18 1.06 -0.67 10.45
N GLN A 19 0.24 0.14 11.12
CA GLN A 19 -0.29 -0.19 12.44
C GLN A 19 -1.15 -1.45 12.41
N ARG A 20 -1.90 -1.65 11.35
CA ARG A 20 -2.70 -2.85 11.15
C ARG A 20 -1.78 -4.09 11.06
N ALA A 21 -0.70 -4.00 10.31
CA ALA A 21 0.28 -5.09 10.23
C ALA A 21 0.85 -5.39 11.61
N GLU A 22 1.22 -4.37 12.37
CA GLU A 22 1.79 -4.51 13.71
C GLU A 22 0.83 -5.24 14.64
N LEU A 23 -0.46 -4.89 14.61
CA LEU A 23 -1.48 -5.55 15.42
C LEU A 23 -1.64 -7.03 15.07
N LEU A 24 -1.28 -7.42 13.87
CA LEU A 24 -1.33 -8.80 13.40
C LEU A 24 -0.02 -9.56 13.63
N GLY A 25 0.95 -8.95 14.32
CA GLY A 25 2.24 -9.57 14.60
C GLY A 25 3.22 -9.53 13.45
N GLU A 26 2.96 -8.70 12.42
CA GLU A 26 3.84 -8.52 11.27
C GLU A 26 4.72 -7.29 11.46
N VAL A 27 5.77 -7.19 10.64
CA VAL A 27 6.58 -5.98 10.59
C VAL A 27 5.69 -4.80 10.15
N PRO A 28 5.71 -3.65 10.86
CA PRO A 28 4.76 -2.55 10.59
C PRO A 28 5.12 -1.75 9.35
N VAL A 29 4.75 -2.25 8.19
CA VAL A 29 4.89 -1.55 6.92
C VAL A 29 3.53 -1.51 6.24
N GLY A 30 3.15 -0.33 5.75
CA GLY A 30 1.93 -0.11 5.01
C GLY A 30 2.21 0.55 3.68
N ALA A 31 1.33 0.32 2.70
CA ALA A 31 1.45 0.90 1.38
C ALA A 31 0.06 1.25 0.83
N VAL A 32 -0.02 2.36 0.11
CA VAL A 32 -1.24 2.75 -0.59
C VAL A 32 -0.88 3.18 -2.01
N LEU A 33 -1.62 2.68 -2.97
CA LEU A 33 -1.47 3.07 -4.36
C LEU A 33 -2.60 4.02 -4.72
N VAL A 34 -2.25 5.18 -5.25
CA VAL A 34 -3.17 6.29 -5.49
C VAL A 34 -3.20 6.64 -6.97
N LYS A 35 -4.39 6.91 -7.49
CA LYS A 35 -4.59 7.42 -8.83
C LYS A 35 -5.66 8.50 -8.77
N ASP A 36 -5.39 9.65 -9.38
CA ASP A 36 -6.32 10.80 -9.41
C ASP A 36 -6.80 11.19 -8.00
N ASN A 37 -5.86 11.20 -7.05
CA ASN A 37 -6.10 11.50 -5.64
C ASN A 37 -7.16 10.59 -5.00
N GLN A 38 -7.26 9.35 -5.46
CA GLN A 38 -8.14 8.34 -4.89
C GLN A 38 -7.35 7.09 -4.59
N CYS A 39 -7.72 6.41 -3.52
CA CYS A 39 -7.09 5.14 -3.15
C CYS A 39 -7.51 4.06 -4.14
N LEU A 40 -6.53 3.56 -4.91
CA LEU A 40 -6.76 2.45 -5.82
C LEU A 40 -6.62 1.11 -5.10
N ALA A 41 -5.63 1.01 -4.23
CA ALA A 41 -5.38 -0.24 -3.50
C ALA A 41 -4.56 0.02 -2.26
N GLU A 42 -4.68 -0.89 -1.30
CA GLU A 42 -3.97 -0.85 -0.02
C GLU A 42 -3.21 -2.16 0.19
N GLY A 43 -2.13 -2.09 0.95
CA GLY A 43 -1.39 -3.27 1.37
C GLY A 43 -0.69 -3.05 2.70
N TRP A 44 -0.44 -4.13 3.40
CA TRP A 44 0.37 -4.15 4.61
C TRP A 44 1.16 -5.45 4.64
N ASN A 45 2.25 -5.45 5.40
CA ASN A 45 3.09 -6.63 5.51
C ASN A 45 2.30 -7.79 6.10
N ALA A 46 2.32 -8.92 5.42
CA ALA A 46 1.60 -10.11 5.84
C ALA A 46 2.34 -11.43 5.51
N PRO A 47 3.70 -11.50 5.56
CA PRO A 47 4.41 -12.75 5.23
C PRO A 47 3.99 -13.92 6.11
N ILE A 48 3.78 -13.68 7.41
CA ILE A 48 3.38 -14.73 8.35
C ILE A 48 1.95 -15.16 8.08
N ALA A 49 1.03 -14.20 8.03
CA ALA A 49 -0.39 -14.49 7.83
C ALA A 49 -0.66 -15.20 6.50
N ASN A 50 0.06 -14.82 5.44
CA ASN A 50 -0.15 -15.37 4.10
C ASN A 50 0.76 -16.57 3.80
N HIS A 51 1.64 -16.96 4.72
CA HIS A 51 2.65 -18.00 4.49
C HIS A 51 3.44 -17.72 3.21
N ASP A 52 3.81 -16.46 2.99
CA ASP A 52 4.41 -15.99 1.75
C ASP A 52 5.49 -14.96 2.05
N VAL A 53 6.75 -15.31 1.79
CA VAL A 53 7.88 -14.44 2.07
C VAL A 53 7.86 -13.17 1.22
N THR A 54 7.09 -13.14 0.14
CA THR A 54 6.95 -11.98 -0.74
C THR A 54 5.77 -11.09 -0.39
N ALA A 55 5.02 -11.40 0.68
CA ALA A 55 3.83 -10.64 1.05
C ALA A 55 4.18 -9.33 1.78
N HIS A 56 5.04 -8.52 1.14
CA HIS A 56 5.38 -7.18 1.59
C HIS A 56 4.28 -6.19 1.21
N ALA A 57 4.17 -5.11 1.97
CA ALA A 57 3.10 -4.13 1.84
C ALA A 57 2.92 -3.62 0.40
N GLU A 58 4.01 -3.20 -0.25
CA GLU A 58 3.97 -2.66 -1.62
C GLU A 58 3.55 -3.72 -2.63
N ILE A 59 4.00 -4.96 -2.46
CA ILE A 59 3.63 -6.05 -3.35
C ILE A 59 2.13 -6.35 -3.20
N ASN A 60 1.63 -6.40 -1.97
CA ASN A 60 0.21 -6.64 -1.72
C ASN A 60 -0.66 -5.54 -2.33
N ALA A 61 -0.24 -4.28 -2.20
CA ALA A 61 -0.96 -3.15 -2.79
C ALA A 61 -0.99 -3.24 -4.31
N LEU A 62 0.16 -3.54 -4.95
CA LEU A 62 0.26 -3.64 -6.39
C LEU A 62 -0.57 -4.80 -6.95
N ARG A 63 -0.55 -5.95 -6.27
CA ARG A 63 -1.37 -7.10 -6.66
C ARG A 63 -2.85 -6.78 -6.59
N GLU A 64 -3.28 -6.14 -5.51
CA GLU A 64 -4.68 -5.75 -5.34
C GLU A 64 -5.12 -4.77 -6.42
N ALA A 65 -4.27 -3.80 -6.75
CA ALA A 65 -4.54 -2.81 -7.80
C ALA A 65 -4.72 -3.49 -9.15
N GLY A 66 -3.82 -4.41 -9.50
CA GLY A 66 -3.90 -5.14 -10.75
C GLY A 66 -5.19 -5.93 -10.89
N LYS A 67 -5.64 -6.55 -9.80
CA LYS A 67 -6.92 -7.28 -9.78
C LYS A 67 -8.10 -6.34 -10.00
N ARG A 68 -8.09 -5.18 -9.34
CA ARG A 68 -9.20 -4.22 -9.41
C ARG A 68 -9.40 -3.66 -10.80
N ILE A 69 -8.30 -3.30 -11.48
CA ILE A 69 -8.40 -2.72 -12.83
C ILE A 69 -8.31 -3.77 -13.93
N ALA A 70 -8.10 -5.05 -13.58
CA ALA A 70 -7.94 -6.16 -14.49
C ALA A 70 -6.86 -5.91 -15.55
N ASN A 71 -5.75 -5.30 -15.13
CA ASN A 71 -4.66 -4.90 -16.00
C ASN A 71 -3.35 -4.95 -15.22
N TYR A 72 -2.29 -5.42 -15.86
CA TYR A 72 -0.97 -5.43 -15.25
C TYR A 72 -0.28 -4.05 -15.27
N ARG A 73 -0.78 -3.13 -16.08
CA ARG A 73 -0.22 -1.78 -16.18
C ARG A 73 -0.91 -0.85 -15.19
N LEU A 74 -0.12 -0.28 -14.29
CA LEU A 74 -0.61 0.65 -13.28
C LEU A 74 -0.18 2.08 -13.67
N VAL A 75 -0.80 2.58 -14.76
CA VAL A 75 -0.44 3.85 -15.39
C VAL A 75 -0.90 5.03 -14.53
N ASP A 76 -0.03 6.04 -14.40
CA ASP A 76 -0.31 7.30 -13.70
C ASP A 76 -0.70 7.08 -12.23
N THR A 77 -0.04 6.13 -11.58
CA THR A 77 -0.24 5.85 -10.16
C THR A 77 0.92 6.37 -9.33
N CYS A 78 0.66 6.58 -8.04
CA CYS A 78 1.68 6.95 -7.06
C CYS A 78 1.60 5.99 -5.87
N LEU A 79 2.74 5.41 -5.50
CA LEU A 79 2.81 4.46 -4.41
C LEU A 79 3.41 5.14 -3.17
N TYR A 80 2.69 5.11 -2.07
CA TYR A 80 3.14 5.62 -0.78
C TYR A 80 3.44 4.43 0.13
N VAL A 81 4.68 4.32 0.59
CA VAL A 81 5.14 3.22 1.43
C VAL A 81 5.82 3.78 2.68
N THR A 82 5.50 3.23 3.84
CA THR A 82 6.11 3.65 5.12
C THR A 82 7.47 3.03 5.35
#